data_2da38317a5df4355ad2829fe608a6e54
#
_entry.id   2da38317a5df4355ad2829fe608a6e54
#
_cell.length_a   1.000
_cell.length_b   1.000
_cell.length_c   1.000
_cell.angle_alpha   90.00
_cell.angle_beta   90.00
_cell.angle_gamma   90.00
#
_symmetry.space_group_name_H-M   'P 1'
#
loop_
_entity.id
_entity.type
_entity.pdbx_description
1 polymer ?
#
loop_
_entity_poly.entity_id
_entity_poly.type
_entity_poly.pdbx_seq_one_letter_code
_entity_poly.pdbx_strand_id
1 'polypeptide(L)'
;MWSIGGLFIKLVDLSPIAITGTRSIAAALVFLVYLKRPQWHWNRYFVTGVFSYAAMMLLYVFSIRLTTAANAIFLEFTAPLYVVILGYYILNERITLFDILSMFVIFSGMTLFFIDELTFYGFWGNIMAAVAGVCLGIVTVMIRKEKEFAFQIVLAGNIVTAFICIPFMFSGFNETISADWLMIFALGIIQLGIPYILYTKALRHVQALDAILVSMIEPILNPFWVYIFIGERMGEWALIGGILVLSGSIGRAIIKLKLR
;
A
#
# COMPACT_ATOMS: atom_id res chain seq x y z
N MET A 1 -4.99 -9.86 1.49
CA MET A 1 -4.78 -9.38 2.87
C MET A 1 -4.89 -7.85 2.96
N TRP A 2 -4.18 -7.09 2.14
CA TRP A 2 -4.31 -5.62 2.14
C TRP A 2 -5.74 -5.15 1.81
N SER A 3 -6.41 -5.80 0.89
CA SER A 3 -7.75 -5.44 0.38
C SER A 3 -8.88 -5.36 1.43
N ILE A 4 -8.71 -5.94 2.61
CA ILE A 4 -9.69 -5.83 3.70
C ILE A 4 -9.57 -4.54 4.51
N GLY A 5 -8.46 -3.82 4.39
CA GLY A 5 -8.19 -2.66 5.24
C GLY A 5 -9.12 -1.48 5.06
N GLY A 6 -9.48 -1.16 3.82
CA GLY A 6 -10.37 -0.03 3.54
C GLY A 6 -11.73 -0.18 4.22
N LEU A 7 -12.29 -1.39 4.21
CA LEU A 7 -13.55 -1.70 4.90
C LEU A 7 -13.45 -1.46 6.41
N PHE A 8 -12.45 -2.04 7.06
CA PHE A 8 -12.32 -1.97 8.51
C PHE A 8 -11.90 -0.58 9.01
N ILE A 9 -11.09 0.17 8.24
CA ILE A 9 -10.74 1.57 8.56
C ILE A 9 -11.99 2.47 8.57
N LYS A 10 -12.97 2.19 7.71
CA LYS A 10 -14.24 2.94 7.68
C LYS A 10 -15.18 2.58 8.83
N LEU A 11 -15.15 1.32 9.30
CA LEU A 11 -16.06 0.82 10.33
C LEU A 11 -15.67 1.24 11.74
N VAL A 12 -14.41 1.64 11.96
CA VAL A 12 -13.90 2.00 13.28
C VAL A 12 -14.01 3.49 13.52
N ASP A 13 -14.56 3.87 14.67
CA ASP A 13 -14.71 5.28 15.10
C ASP A 13 -13.48 5.78 15.87
N LEU A 14 -12.32 5.72 15.21
CA LEU A 14 -11.04 6.23 15.72
C LEU A 14 -10.47 7.31 14.80
N SER A 15 -9.66 8.20 15.36
CA SER A 15 -8.98 9.22 14.56
C SER A 15 -7.97 8.57 13.58
N PRO A 16 -7.69 9.20 12.41
CA PRO A 16 -6.69 8.69 11.46
C PRO A 16 -5.32 8.42 12.10
N ILE A 17 -4.93 9.27 13.05
CA ILE A 17 -3.66 9.13 13.78
C ILE A 17 -3.70 7.91 14.70
N ALA A 18 -4.80 7.67 15.43
CA ALA A 18 -4.96 6.50 16.28
C ALA A 18 -4.93 5.21 15.46
N ILE A 19 -5.65 5.18 14.33
CA ILE A 19 -5.65 4.04 13.40
C ILE A 19 -4.23 3.76 12.89
N THR A 20 -3.54 4.79 12.37
CA THR A 20 -2.20 4.63 11.78
C THR A 20 -1.19 4.19 12.84
N GLY A 21 -1.20 4.83 14.01
CA GLY A 21 -0.26 4.51 15.10
C GLY A 21 -0.44 3.09 15.62
N THR A 22 -1.67 2.69 15.94
CA THR A 22 -1.97 1.34 16.47
C THR A 22 -1.60 0.24 15.48
N ARG A 23 -1.94 0.42 14.19
CA ARG A 23 -1.56 -0.53 13.14
C ARG A 23 -0.05 -0.62 12.99
N SER A 24 0.66 0.50 13.06
CA SER A 24 2.12 0.53 12.94
C SER A 24 2.81 -0.10 14.15
N ILE A 25 2.27 0.08 15.37
CA ILE A 25 2.77 -0.62 16.58
C ILE A 25 2.62 -2.14 16.39
N ALA A 26 1.43 -2.60 16.01
CA ALA A 26 1.17 -4.01 15.80
C ALA A 26 2.06 -4.61 14.69
N ALA A 27 2.22 -3.92 13.57
CA ALA A 27 3.12 -4.33 12.50
C ALA A 27 4.59 -4.37 12.95
N ALA A 28 5.05 -3.36 13.70
CA ALA A 28 6.41 -3.34 14.25
C ALA A 28 6.67 -4.54 15.14
N LEU A 29 5.71 -4.92 16.02
CA LEU A 29 5.83 -6.12 16.87
C LEU A 29 5.95 -7.39 16.02
N VAL A 30 5.17 -7.54 14.95
CA VAL A 30 5.28 -8.68 14.03
C VAL A 30 6.69 -8.75 13.41
N PHE A 31 7.23 -7.61 12.95
CA PHE A 31 8.58 -7.57 12.39
C PHE A 31 9.67 -7.84 13.43
N LEU A 32 9.51 -7.37 14.67
CA LEU A 32 10.45 -7.68 15.77
C LEU A 32 10.47 -9.17 16.07
N VAL A 33 9.30 -9.81 16.15
CA VAL A 33 9.20 -11.27 16.34
C VAL A 33 9.84 -12.02 15.17
N TYR A 34 9.59 -11.57 13.94
CA TYR A 34 10.14 -12.20 12.73
C TYR A 34 11.66 -12.08 12.64
N LEU A 35 12.22 -10.89 12.93
CA LEU A 35 13.65 -10.62 12.79
C LEU A 35 14.47 -11.05 14.02
N LYS A 36 13.83 -11.22 15.17
CA LYS A 36 14.46 -11.55 16.48
C LYS A 36 15.55 -10.55 16.91
N ARG A 37 16.53 -10.28 16.06
CA ARG A 37 17.64 -9.34 16.28
C ARG A 37 17.84 -8.47 15.05
N PRO A 38 17.11 -7.34 14.92
CA PRO A 38 17.26 -6.45 13.77
C PRO A 38 18.66 -5.81 13.80
N GLN A 39 19.31 -5.81 12.64
CA GLN A 39 20.55 -5.10 12.41
C GLN A 39 20.25 -3.78 11.71
N TRP A 40 20.89 -2.70 12.13
CA TRP A 40 20.64 -1.37 11.59
C TRP A 40 21.76 -0.96 10.64
N HIS A 41 21.39 -0.46 9.47
CA HIS A 41 22.32 0.00 8.45
C HIS A 41 21.90 1.38 7.97
N TRP A 42 22.61 2.42 8.41
CA TRP A 42 22.24 3.80 8.15
C TRP A 42 22.94 4.33 6.90
N ASN A 43 22.36 4.09 5.74
CA ASN A 43 22.77 4.73 4.49
C ASN A 43 21.59 5.55 3.91
N ARG A 44 21.86 6.33 2.87
CA ARG A 44 20.85 7.20 2.24
C ARG A 44 19.61 6.43 1.76
N TYR A 45 19.79 5.23 1.21
CA TYR A 45 18.68 4.43 0.67
C TYR A 45 17.81 3.85 1.80
N PHE A 46 18.44 3.38 2.85
CA PHE A 46 17.73 2.91 4.04
C PHE A 46 16.91 4.03 4.67
N VAL A 47 17.54 5.18 4.94
CA VAL A 47 16.87 6.34 5.54
C VAL A 47 15.72 6.84 4.66
N THR A 48 15.95 6.98 3.35
CA THR A 48 14.90 7.36 2.40
C THR A 48 13.74 6.36 2.43
N GLY A 49 14.03 5.05 2.46
CA GLY A 49 13.01 4.00 2.56
C GLY A 49 12.17 4.11 3.83
N VAL A 50 12.82 4.33 4.99
CA VAL A 50 12.15 4.47 6.29
C VAL A 50 11.18 5.66 6.31
N PHE A 51 11.66 6.85 5.90
CA PHE A 51 10.82 8.05 5.91
C PHE A 51 9.73 8.02 4.84
N SER A 52 10.02 7.46 3.66
CA SER A 52 8.98 7.29 2.64
C SER A 52 7.91 6.29 3.09
N TYR A 53 8.27 5.23 3.81
CA TYR A 53 7.29 4.30 4.38
C TYR A 53 6.40 5.00 5.41
N ALA A 54 6.98 5.76 6.34
CA ALA A 54 6.21 6.48 7.35
C ALA A 54 5.29 7.54 6.72
N ALA A 55 5.80 8.31 5.75
CA ALA A 55 5.01 9.30 5.02
C ALA A 55 3.85 8.64 4.26
N MET A 56 4.10 7.53 3.56
CA MET A 56 3.07 6.77 2.84
C MET A 56 1.96 6.33 3.79
N MET A 57 2.30 5.73 4.96
CA MET A 57 1.31 5.26 5.92
C MET A 57 0.42 6.38 6.46
N LEU A 58 1.01 7.52 6.81
CA LEU A 58 0.27 8.69 7.30
C LEU A 58 -0.60 9.27 6.19
N LEU A 59 -0.02 9.59 5.04
CA LEU A 59 -0.71 10.25 3.95
C LEU A 59 -1.89 9.43 3.42
N TYR A 60 -1.73 8.10 3.33
CA TYR A 60 -2.79 7.20 2.88
C TYR A 60 -4.01 7.23 3.82
N VAL A 61 -3.79 7.08 5.14
CA VAL A 61 -4.93 7.07 6.08
C VAL A 61 -5.61 8.43 6.16
N PHE A 62 -4.84 9.53 6.10
CA PHE A 62 -5.43 10.87 6.03
C PHE A 62 -6.19 11.09 4.71
N SER A 63 -5.68 10.61 3.58
CA SER A 63 -6.36 10.75 2.29
C SER A 63 -7.73 10.09 2.29
N ILE A 64 -7.87 8.86 2.81
CA ILE A 64 -9.15 8.14 2.90
C ILE A 64 -10.22 8.93 3.68
N ARG A 65 -9.80 9.77 4.64
CA ARG A 65 -10.71 10.60 5.44
C ARG A 65 -11.06 11.93 4.77
N LEU A 66 -10.21 12.43 3.88
CA LEU A 66 -10.34 13.74 3.24
C LEU A 66 -10.87 13.67 1.80
N THR A 67 -10.88 12.49 1.19
CA THR A 67 -11.47 12.22 -0.14
C THR A 67 -12.22 10.89 -0.13
N THR A 68 -12.69 10.43 -1.29
CA THR A 68 -13.30 9.10 -1.40
C THR A 68 -12.24 8.00 -1.30
N ALA A 69 -12.62 6.82 -0.80
CA ALA A 69 -11.72 5.68 -0.78
C ALA A 69 -11.27 5.29 -2.21
N ALA A 70 -12.16 5.43 -3.20
CA ALA A 70 -11.84 5.20 -4.61
C ALA A 70 -10.74 6.13 -5.11
N ASN A 71 -10.86 7.44 -4.88
CA ASN A 71 -9.83 8.41 -5.24
C ASN A 71 -8.50 8.11 -4.54
N ALA A 72 -8.55 7.84 -3.22
CA ALA A 72 -7.34 7.57 -2.44
C ALA A 72 -6.59 6.34 -2.97
N ILE A 73 -7.30 5.24 -3.21
CA ILE A 73 -6.74 4.00 -3.74
C ILE A 73 -6.23 4.21 -5.18
N PHE A 74 -7.04 4.81 -6.05
CA PHE A 74 -6.65 5.04 -7.44
C PHE A 74 -5.36 5.86 -7.55
N LEU A 75 -5.27 6.96 -6.80
CA LEU A 75 -4.11 7.86 -6.83
C LEU A 75 -2.87 7.23 -6.18
N GLU A 76 -3.01 6.48 -5.09
CA GLU A 76 -1.88 5.75 -4.49
C GLU A 76 -1.32 4.70 -5.46
N PHE A 77 -2.20 4.00 -6.19
CA PHE A 77 -1.78 3.01 -7.17
C PHE A 77 -1.24 3.59 -8.50
N THR A 78 -0.96 4.88 -8.56
CA THR A 78 -0.03 5.46 -9.56
C THR A 78 1.43 5.11 -9.26
N ALA A 79 1.74 4.51 -8.11
CA ALA A 79 3.07 4.08 -7.67
C ALA A 79 3.92 3.37 -8.74
N PRO A 80 3.41 2.48 -9.62
CA PRO A 80 4.20 1.86 -10.67
C PRO A 80 4.91 2.84 -11.61
N LEU A 81 4.34 4.02 -11.86
CA LEU A 81 4.96 5.06 -12.67
C LEU A 81 6.29 5.53 -12.04
N TYR A 82 6.29 5.73 -10.74
CA TYR A 82 7.47 6.15 -9.98
C TYR A 82 8.47 5.00 -9.82
N VAL A 83 7.99 3.76 -9.65
CA VAL A 83 8.84 2.57 -9.60
C VAL A 83 9.61 2.38 -10.92
N VAL A 84 8.97 2.62 -12.06
CA VAL A 84 9.60 2.55 -13.37
C VAL A 84 10.74 3.56 -13.47
N ILE A 85 10.48 4.82 -13.15
CA ILE A 85 11.48 5.90 -13.23
C ILE A 85 12.63 5.63 -12.26
N LEU A 86 12.33 5.41 -10.98
CA LEU A 86 13.34 5.20 -9.95
C LEU A 86 14.08 3.87 -10.12
N GLY A 87 13.39 2.82 -10.58
CA GLY A 87 13.96 1.52 -10.88
C GLY A 87 15.03 1.59 -11.97
N TYR A 88 14.79 2.38 -13.01
CA TYR A 88 15.78 2.63 -14.04
C TYR A 88 17.05 3.31 -13.48
N TYR A 89 16.88 4.41 -12.72
CA TYR A 89 18.04 5.20 -12.24
C TYR A 89 18.76 4.56 -11.03
N ILE A 90 18.04 3.89 -10.12
CA ILE A 90 18.60 3.42 -8.84
C ILE A 90 18.95 1.92 -8.89
N LEU A 91 18.12 1.11 -9.55
CA LEU A 91 18.28 -0.34 -9.60
C LEU A 91 18.91 -0.82 -10.90
N ASN A 92 19.05 0.06 -11.94
CA ASN A 92 19.42 -0.29 -13.30
C ASN A 92 18.46 -1.35 -13.91
N GLU A 93 17.20 -1.39 -13.48
CA GLU A 93 16.18 -2.27 -14.04
C GLU A 93 15.69 -1.68 -15.37
N ARG A 94 15.88 -2.43 -16.48
CA ARG A 94 15.45 -2.00 -17.81
C ARG A 94 13.97 -2.29 -18.00
N ILE A 95 13.28 -1.34 -18.61
CA ILE A 95 11.87 -1.43 -18.96
C ILE A 95 11.78 -1.93 -20.40
N THR A 96 10.92 -2.89 -20.64
CA THR A 96 10.62 -3.39 -21.98
C THR A 96 9.33 -2.77 -22.51
N LEU A 97 9.14 -2.80 -23.83
CA LEU A 97 7.87 -2.38 -24.45
C LEU A 97 6.67 -3.17 -23.86
N PHE A 98 6.90 -4.44 -23.55
CA PHE A 98 5.90 -5.29 -22.92
C PHE A 98 5.50 -4.80 -21.52
N ASP A 99 6.45 -4.29 -20.74
CA ASP A 99 6.17 -3.68 -19.43
C ASP A 99 5.27 -2.44 -19.58
N ILE A 100 5.57 -1.59 -20.58
CA ILE A 100 4.78 -0.38 -20.87
C ILE A 100 3.36 -0.74 -21.30
N LEU A 101 3.21 -1.70 -22.22
CA LEU A 101 1.90 -2.17 -22.67
C LEU A 101 1.08 -2.77 -21.52
N SER A 102 1.72 -3.58 -20.68
CA SER A 102 1.07 -4.15 -19.50
C SER A 102 0.59 -3.07 -18.54
N MET A 103 1.42 -2.06 -18.26
CA MET A 103 1.03 -0.91 -17.44
C MET A 103 -0.15 -0.16 -18.06
N PHE A 104 -0.13 0.08 -19.38
CA PHE A 104 -1.23 0.76 -20.06
C PHE A 104 -2.55 -0.01 -19.88
N VAL A 105 -2.55 -1.34 -20.06
CA VAL A 105 -3.74 -2.19 -19.86
C VAL A 105 -4.22 -2.12 -18.40
N ILE A 106 -3.30 -2.22 -17.45
CA ILE A 106 -3.63 -2.17 -16.02
C ILE A 106 -4.21 -0.80 -15.63
N PHE A 107 -3.58 0.31 -16.04
CA PHE A 107 -4.10 1.65 -15.75
C PHE A 107 -5.43 1.94 -16.42
N SER A 108 -5.62 1.49 -17.67
CA SER A 108 -6.93 1.58 -18.35
C SER A 108 -8.00 0.79 -17.59
N GLY A 109 -7.66 -0.42 -17.14
CA GLY A 109 -8.53 -1.24 -16.30
C GLY A 109 -8.87 -0.58 -14.97
N MET A 110 -7.87 0.00 -14.29
CA MET A 110 -8.07 0.77 -13.05
C MET A 110 -8.99 1.98 -13.27
N THR A 111 -8.79 2.73 -14.35
CA THR A 111 -9.62 3.88 -14.68
C THR A 111 -11.07 3.45 -14.90
N LEU A 112 -11.31 2.38 -15.68
CA LEU A 112 -12.66 1.84 -15.88
C LEU A 112 -13.26 1.32 -14.58
N PHE A 113 -12.47 0.65 -13.75
CA PHE A 113 -12.94 0.09 -12.48
C PHE A 113 -13.49 1.15 -11.52
N PHE A 114 -12.82 2.30 -11.46
CA PHE A 114 -13.18 3.38 -10.55
C PHE A 114 -13.97 4.52 -11.21
N ILE A 115 -14.26 4.48 -12.52
CA ILE A 115 -14.80 5.62 -13.28
C ILE A 115 -16.10 6.18 -12.69
N ASP A 116 -16.95 5.30 -12.15
CA ASP A 116 -18.22 5.67 -11.54
C ASP A 116 -18.07 6.26 -10.12
N GLU A 117 -16.92 6.04 -9.49
CA GLU A 117 -16.64 6.44 -8.11
C GLU A 117 -15.64 7.59 -7.99
N LEU A 118 -14.90 7.90 -9.08
CA LEU A 118 -13.93 8.99 -9.09
C LEU A 118 -14.64 10.35 -9.04
N THR A 119 -14.20 11.18 -8.12
CA THR A 119 -14.75 12.52 -7.95
C THR A 119 -13.63 13.56 -7.80
N PHE A 120 -13.94 14.82 -8.11
CA PHE A 120 -13.03 15.94 -7.82
C PHE A 120 -13.15 16.45 -6.38
N TYR A 121 -14.00 15.82 -5.58
CA TYR A 121 -14.16 16.15 -4.15
C TYR A 121 -12.90 15.81 -3.37
N GLY A 122 -12.61 16.61 -2.33
CA GLY A 122 -11.51 16.31 -1.41
C GLY A 122 -10.13 16.60 -1.99
N PHE A 123 -9.93 17.78 -2.56
CA PHE A 123 -8.67 18.22 -3.21
C PHE A 123 -7.41 17.86 -2.40
N TRP A 124 -7.38 18.21 -1.10
CA TRP A 124 -6.23 17.90 -0.24
C TRP A 124 -6.04 16.40 -0.02
N GLY A 125 -7.15 15.65 0.11
CA GLY A 125 -7.11 14.19 0.19
C GLY A 125 -6.53 13.57 -1.08
N ASN A 126 -6.91 14.07 -2.24
CA ASN A 126 -6.39 13.62 -3.54
C ASN A 126 -4.88 13.90 -3.67
N ILE A 127 -4.41 15.10 -3.23
CA ILE A 127 -2.97 15.41 -3.21
C ILE A 127 -2.23 14.45 -2.27
N MET A 128 -2.75 14.23 -1.05
CA MET A 128 -2.14 13.31 -0.10
C MET A 128 -2.04 11.88 -0.65
N ALA A 129 -3.09 11.41 -1.33
CA ALA A 129 -3.10 10.10 -1.98
C ALA A 129 -2.05 9.99 -3.09
N ALA A 130 -1.95 11.00 -3.95
CA ALA A 130 -0.95 11.04 -5.01
C ALA A 130 0.48 11.03 -4.44
N VAL A 131 0.75 11.82 -3.39
CA VAL A 131 2.05 11.82 -2.71
C VAL A 131 2.30 10.49 -2.00
N ALA A 132 1.27 9.84 -1.43
CA ALA A 132 1.40 8.49 -0.89
C ALA A 132 1.83 7.49 -1.97
N GLY A 133 1.28 7.59 -3.19
CA GLY A 133 1.71 6.81 -4.35
C GLY A 133 3.17 7.02 -4.72
N VAL A 134 3.66 8.27 -4.70
CA VAL A 134 5.10 8.56 -4.87
C VAL A 134 5.91 7.86 -3.79
N CYS A 135 5.49 7.98 -2.53
CA CYS A 135 6.18 7.36 -1.39
C CYS A 135 6.17 5.83 -1.49
N LEU A 136 5.07 5.21 -1.93
CA LEU A 136 4.97 3.77 -2.18
C LEU A 136 5.95 3.33 -3.28
N GLY A 137 6.08 4.11 -4.34
CA GLY A 137 7.08 3.87 -5.38
C GLY A 137 8.52 3.95 -4.84
N ILE A 138 8.82 4.99 -4.06
CA ILE A 138 10.14 5.15 -3.44
C ILE A 138 10.45 3.98 -2.50
N VAL A 139 9.55 3.66 -1.57
CA VAL A 139 9.79 2.60 -0.59
C VAL A 139 10.00 1.25 -1.26
N THR A 140 9.23 0.94 -2.32
CA THR A 140 9.37 -0.30 -3.10
C THR A 140 10.78 -0.41 -3.71
N VAL A 141 11.27 0.68 -4.31
CA VAL A 141 12.62 0.74 -4.90
C VAL A 141 13.71 0.66 -3.82
N MET A 142 13.53 1.32 -2.68
CA MET A 142 14.50 1.29 -1.57
C MET A 142 14.59 -0.11 -0.94
N ILE A 143 13.46 -0.77 -0.69
CA ILE A 143 13.41 -2.15 -0.21
C ILE A 143 14.12 -3.09 -1.20
N ARG A 144 13.91 -2.89 -2.49
CA ARG A 144 14.58 -3.68 -3.54
C ARG A 144 16.07 -3.39 -3.63
N LYS A 145 16.50 -2.15 -3.39
CA LYS A 145 17.91 -1.74 -3.38
C LYS A 145 18.66 -2.32 -2.18
N GLU A 146 18.06 -2.23 -1.00
CA GLU A 146 18.62 -2.67 0.28
C GLU A 146 18.14 -4.08 0.66
N LYS A 147 18.35 -5.07 -0.23
CA LYS A 147 17.83 -6.44 -0.08
C LYS A 147 18.13 -7.08 1.27
N GLU A 148 19.33 -6.83 1.81
CA GLU A 148 19.77 -7.42 3.07
C GLU A 148 19.04 -6.79 4.27
N PHE A 149 18.77 -5.48 4.20
CA PHE A 149 18.12 -4.70 5.25
C PHE A 149 16.67 -4.34 4.93
N ALA A 150 16.09 -5.00 3.93
CA ALA A 150 14.74 -4.74 3.44
C ALA A 150 13.65 -4.79 4.53
N PHE A 151 13.72 -5.81 5.40
CA PHE A 151 12.78 -5.96 6.51
C PHE A 151 12.97 -4.89 7.58
N GLN A 152 14.22 -4.44 7.79
CA GLN A 152 14.53 -3.38 8.76
C GLN A 152 14.04 -2.01 8.29
N ILE A 153 13.97 -1.75 6.98
CA ILE A 153 13.33 -0.53 6.43
C ILE A 153 11.86 -0.49 6.86
N VAL A 154 11.13 -1.58 6.68
CA VAL A 154 9.69 -1.64 7.04
C VAL A 154 9.52 -1.58 8.55
N LEU A 155 10.34 -2.29 9.32
CA LEU A 155 10.32 -2.21 10.78
C LEU A 155 10.57 -0.77 11.27
N ALA A 156 11.65 -0.15 10.81
CA ALA A 156 11.98 1.23 11.21
C ALA A 156 10.90 2.23 10.76
N GLY A 157 10.35 2.05 9.56
CA GLY A 157 9.24 2.86 9.07
C GLY A 157 8.01 2.77 9.96
N ASN A 158 7.64 1.57 10.40
CA ASN A 158 6.54 1.39 11.36
C ASN A 158 6.86 1.99 12.72
N ILE A 159 8.10 1.87 13.22
CA ILE A 159 8.54 2.50 14.48
C ILE A 159 8.44 4.03 14.37
N VAL A 160 8.95 4.62 13.27
CA VAL A 160 8.88 6.07 13.05
C VAL A 160 7.42 6.53 12.96
N THR A 161 6.57 5.80 12.23
CA THR A 161 5.13 6.11 12.13
C THR A 161 4.47 6.06 13.51
N ALA A 162 4.71 5.01 14.28
CA ALA A 162 4.17 4.86 15.62
C ALA A 162 4.64 6.01 16.54
N PHE A 163 5.93 6.33 16.50
CA PHE A 163 6.50 7.42 17.29
C PHE A 163 5.87 8.79 16.98
N ILE A 164 5.62 9.08 15.70
CA ILE A 164 4.92 10.31 15.28
C ILE A 164 3.47 10.32 15.79
N CYS A 165 2.81 9.17 15.79
CA CYS A 165 1.38 9.07 16.13
C CYS A 165 1.14 9.05 17.65
N ILE A 166 2.00 8.43 18.47
CA ILE A 166 1.81 8.22 19.91
C ILE A 166 1.36 9.49 20.66
N PRO A 167 1.98 10.69 20.47
CA PRO A 167 1.56 11.88 21.21
C PRO A 167 0.12 12.31 20.96
N PHE A 168 -0.44 11.93 19.80
CA PHE A 168 -1.76 12.36 19.33
C PHE A 168 -2.80 11.23 19.32
N MET A 169 -2.39 9.97 19.56
CA MET A 169 -3.29 8.82 19.53
C MET A 169 -4.42 8.93 20.55
N PHE A 170 -4.14 9.57 21.67
CA PHE A 170 -5.05 9.67 22.80
C PHE A 170 -5.76 11.03 22.91
N SER A 171 -5.48 11.96 21.99
CA SER A 171 -6.18 13.24 21.94
C SER A 171 -7.60 13.02 21.39
N GLY A 172 -8.63 13.27 22.20
CA GLY A 172 -10.03 13.08 21.82
C GLY A 172 -10.63 11.73 22.23
N PHE A 173 -10.10 11.13 23.29
CA PHE A 173 -10.69 9.93 23.91
C PHE A 173 -12.10 10.24 24.42
N ASN A 174 -13.09 10.05 23.58
CA ASN A 174 -14.44 9.74 24.02
C ASN A 174 -14.54 8.21 24.02
N GLU A 175 -14.95 7.64 25.13
CA GLU A 175 -15.27 6.23 25.45
C GLU A 175 -15.32 5.25 24.26
N THR A 176 -14.25 5.20 23.49
CA THR A 176 -14.11 4.30 22.34
C THR A 176 -14.08 2.87 22.87
N ILE A 177 -14.96 2.07 22.35
CA ILE A 177 -15.15 0.68 22.75
C ILE A 177 -13.82 -0.05 22.63
N SER A 178 -13.41 -0.78 23.65
CA SER A 178 -12.16 -1.57 23.64
C SER A 178 -12.05 -2.53 22.43
N ALA A 179 -13.18 -2.90 21.83
CA ALA A 179 -13.26 -3.71 20.61
C ALA A 179 -12.62 -3.02 19.39
N ASP A 180 -12.74 -1.69 19.23
CA ASP A 180 -12.18 -0.97 18.09
C ASP A 180 -10.65 -0.99 18.12
N TRP A 181 -10.07 -0.82 19.30
CA TRP A 181 -8.61 -0.91 19.48
C TRP A 181 -8.09 -2.30 19.17
N LEU A 182 -8.79 -3.35 19.64
CA LEU A 182 -8.42 -4.73 19.36
C LEU A 182 -8.52 -5.04 17.87
N MET A 183 -9.58 -4.56 17.21
CA MET A 183 -9.78 -4.76 15.78
C MET A 183 -8.69 -4.07 14.95
N ILE A 184 -8.33 -2.82 15.26
CA ILE A 184 -7.25 -2.10 14.57
C ILE A 184 -5.87 -2.72 14.84
N PHE A 185 -5.65 -3.22 16.05
CA PHE A 185 -4.42 -3.94 16.38
C PHE A 185 -4.31 -5.24 15.58
N ALA A 186 -5.39 -6.03 15.51
CA ALA A 186 -5.45 -7.23 14.68
C ALA A 186 -5.24 -6.93 13.19
N LEU A 187 -5.80 -5.82 12.69
CA LEU A 187 -5.53 -5.34 11.33
C LEU A 187 -4.06 -4.98 11.12
N GLY A 188 -3.41 -4.37 12.09
CA GLY A 188 -1.98 -4.10 12.03
C GLY A 188 -1.15 -5.37 11.82
N ILE A 189 -1.54 -6.49 12.43
CA ILE A 189 -0.91 -7.79 12.24
C ILE A 189 -1.22 -8.37 10.86
N ILE A 190 -2.52 -8.51 10.55
CA ILE A 190 -3.02 -9.27 9.40
C ILE A 190 -2.86 -8.49 8.10
N GLN A 191 -3.03 -7.17 8.14
CA GLN A 191 -3.04 -6.32 6.96
C GLN A 191 -1.71 -5.59 6.72
N LEU A 192 -0.93 -5.27 7.76
CA LEU A 192 0.38 -4.64 7.59
C LEU A 192 1.53 -5.62 7.86
N GLY A 193 1.58 -6.22 9.04
CA GLY A 193 2.71 -7.03 9.46
C GLY A 193 3.00 -8.18 8.51
N ILE A 194 2.07 -9.11 8.38
CA ILE A 194 2.23 -10.31 7.56
C ILE A 194 2.39 -9.99 6.06
N PRO A 195 1.53 -9.16 5.44
CA PRO A 195 1.65 -8.87 4.02
C PRO A 195 2.95 -8.15 3.66
N TYR A 196 3.41 -7.21 4.48
CA TYR A 196 4.69 -6.54 4.23
C TYR A 196 5.90 -7.47 4.40
N ILE A 197 5.83 -8.49 5.28
CA ILE A 197 6.87 -9.54 5.31
C ILE A 197 6.89 -10.29 3.97
N LEU A 198 5.72 -10.71 3.47
CA LEU A 198 5.61 -11.42 2.20
C LEU A 198 6.06 -10.55 1.01
N TYR A 199 5.61 -9.30 0.95
CA TYR A 199 5.98 -8.33 -0.08
C TYR A 199 7.50 -8.05 -0.08
N THR A 200 8.06 -7.78 1.09
CA THR A 200 9.51 -7.55 1.26
C THR A 200 10.32 -8.77 0.86
N LYS A 201 9.85 -9.98 1.22
CA LYS A 201 10.48 -11.23 0.81
C LYS A 201 10.44 -11.39 -0.72
N ALA A 202 9.31 -11.10 -1.35
CA ALA A 202 9.17 -11.16 -2.81
C ALA A 202 10.11 -10.17 -3.50
N LEU A 203 10.19 -8.91 -3.04
CA LEU A 203 11.07 -7.88 -3.58
C LEU A 203 12.56 -8.24 -3.58
N ARG A 204 12.99 -9.17 -2.73
CA ARG A 204 14.39 -9.66 -2.76
C ARG A 204 14.69 -10.49 -4.01
N HIS A 205 13.67 -11.09 -4.63
CA HIS A 205 13.81 -12.07 -5.71
C HIS A 205 13.28 -11.58 -7.06
N VAL A 206 12.29 -10.65 -7.07
CA VAL A 206 11.68 -10.14 -8.30
C VAL A 206 12.02 -8.66 -8.52
N GLN A 207 11.81 -8.15 -9.75
CA GLN A 207 11.98 -6.73 -10.03
C GLN A 207 10.95 -5.89 -9.26
N ALA A 208 11.31 -4.63 -8.97
CA ALA A 208 10.42 -3.72 -8.25
C ALA A 208 9.08 -3.51 -8.97
N LEU A 209 9.12 -3.39 -10.31
CA LEU A 209 7.91 -3.27 -11.13
C LEU A 209 7.04 -4.53 -11.08
N ASP A 210 7.62 -5.73 -11.04
CA ASP A 210 6.85 -6.97 -10.93
C ASP A 210 6.04 -7.03 -9.63
N ALA A 211 6.69 -6.69 -8.52
CA ALA A 211 6.05 -6.72 -7.21
C ALA A 211 4.90 -5.72 -7.10
N ILE A 212 5.10 -4.48 -7.56
CA ILE A 212 4.06 -3.43 -7.44
C ILE A 212 2.89 -3.70 -8.39
N LEU A 213 3.10 -4.21 -9.61
CA LEU A 213 2.02 -4.52 -10.54
C LEU A 213 1.17 -5.71 -10.07
N VAL A 214 1.76 -6.70 -9.42
CA VAL A 214 0.99 -7.79 -8.79
C VAL A 214 0.15 -7.27 -7.63
N SER A 215 0.63 -6.30 -6.86
CA SER A 215 -0.17 -5.72 -5.78
C SER A 215 -1.39 -4.91 -6.26
N MET A 216 -1.44 -4.51 -7.55
CA MET A 216 -2.63 -3.85 -8.14
C MET A 216 -3.86 -4.75 -8.23
N ILE A 217 -3.75 -6.03 -7.90
CA ILE A 217 -4.91 -6.91 -7.68
C ILE A 217 -5.70 -6.50 -6.42
N GLU A 218 -5.04 -5.88 -5.46
CA GLU A 218 -5.62 -5.47 -4.19
C GLU A 218 -6.81 -4.51 -4.33
N PRO A 219 -6.70 -3.37 -5.05
CA PRO A 219 -7.81 -2.43 -5.20
C PRO A 219 -9.05 -3.05 -5.86
N ILE A 220 -8.86 -4.09 -6.67
CA ILE A 220 -9.99 -4.81 -7.29
C ILE A 220 -10.71 -5.71 -6.28
N LEU A 221 -9.98 -6.33 -5.38
CA LEU A 221 -10.55 -7.21 -4.37
C LEU A 221 -11.28 -6.44 -3.25
N ASN A 222 -10.94 -5.17 -3.00
CA ASN A 222 -11.55 -4.41 -1.91
C ASN A 222 -13.07 -4.22 -2.12
N PRO A 223 -13.58 -3.65 -3.23
CA PRO A 223 -15.01 -3.56 -3.50
C PRO A 223 -15.71 -4.93 -3.60
N PHE A 224 -15.01 -5.97 -4.03
CA PHE A 224 -15.55 -7.33 -4.06
C PHE A 224 -15.92 -7.81 -2.64
N TRP A 225 -15.09 -7.55 -1.64
CA TRP A 225 -15.40 -7.85 -0.25
C TRP A 225 -16.57 -6.99 0.26
N VAL A 226 -16.58 -5.70 -0.07
CA VAL A 226 -17.68 -4.79 0.28
C VAL A 226 -19.01 -5.27 -0.31
N TYR A 227 -19.01 -5.72 -1.57
CA TYR A 227 -20.19 -6.33 -2.20
C TYR A 227 -20.68 -7.57 -1.44
N ILE A 228 -19.76 -8.50 -1.09
CA ILE A 228 -20.14 -9.75 -0.41
C ILE A 228 -20.65 -9.49 1.01
N PHE A 229 -20.00 -8.62 1.78
CA PHE A 229 -20.28 -8.46 3.20
C PHE A 229 -21.31 -7.37 3.51
N ILE A 230 -21.43 -6.36 2.67
CA ILE A 230 -22.31 -5.20 2.87
C ILE A 230 -23.44 -5.17 1.85
N GLY A 231 -23.29 -5.83 0.69
CA GLY A 231 -24.29 -5.85 -0.40
C GLY A 231 -24.27 -4.57 -1.27
N GLU A 232 -23.26 -3.71 -1.13
CA GLU A 232 -23.09 -2.54 -2.01
C GLU A 232 -22.79 -3.01 -3.43
N ARG A 233 -23.54 -2.47 -4.41
CA ARG A 233 -23.30 -2.81 -5.83
C ARG A 233 -22.02 -2.14 -6.31
N MET A 234 -21.23 -2.89 -7.06
CA MET A 234 -20.10 -2.34 -7.81
C MET A 234 -20.62 -1.52 -9.01
N GLY A 235 -19.87 -0.50 -9.42
CA GLY A 235 -20.16 0.27 -10.61
C GLY A 235 -20.28 -0.60 -11.86
N GLU A 236 -21.00 -0.13 -12.87
CA GLU A 236 -21.26 -0.91 -14.10
C GLU A 236 -19.97 -1.30 -14.83
N TRP A 237 -18.96 -0.43 -14.81
CA TRP A 237 -17.66 -0.64 -15.45
C TRP A 237 -16.65 -1.42 -14.61
N ALA A 238 -16.94 -1.61 -13.31
CA ALA A 238 -16.03 -2.25 -12.38
C ALA A 238 -15.65 -3.69 -12.79
N LEU A 239 -16.60 -4.46 -13.33
CA LEU A 239 -16.32 -5.83 -13.76
C LEU A 239 -15.32 -5.86 -14.93
N ILE A 240 -15.52 -5.02 -15.94
CA ILE A 240 -14.64 -4.94 -17.11
C ILE A 240 -13.26 -4.44 -16.69
N GLY A 241 -13.21 -3.37 -15.89
CA GLY A 241 -11.98 -2.82 -15.35
C GLY A 241 -11.19 -3.84 -14.52
N GLY A 242 -11.88 -4.59 -13.66
CA GLY A 242 -11.27 -5.64 -12.85
C GLY A 242 -10.66 -6.76 -13.69
N ILE A 243 -11.35 -7.23 -14.74
CA ILE A 243 -10.82 -8.23 -15.67
C ILE A 243 -9.55 -7.71 -16.38
N LEU A 244 -9.54 -6.46 -16.81
CA LEU A 244 -8.37 -5.86 -17.46
C LEU A 244 -7.17 -5.79 -16.50
N VAL A 245 -7.35 -5.34 -15.25
CA VAL A 245 -6.28 -5.29 -14.25
C VAL A 245 -5.75 -6.70 -13.96
N LEU A 246 -6.64 -7.66 -13.73
CA LEU A 246 -6.23 -9.04 -13.44
C LEU A 246 -5.50 -9.67 -14.64
N SER A 247 -6.03 -9.50 -15.85
CA SER A 247 -5.40 -10.05 -17.07
C SER A 247 -4.04 -9.41 -17.34
N GLY A 248 -3.91 -8.09 -17.17
CA GLY A 248 -2.65 -7.37 -17.31
C GLY A 248 -1.61 -7.80 -16.29
N SER A 249 -1.99 -7.88 -15.00
CA SER A 249 -1.08 -8.23 -13.91
C SER A 249 -0.65 -9.69 -13.96
N ILE A 250 -1.60 -10.63 -14.07
CA ILE A 250 -1.35 -12.07 -14.08
C ILE A 250 -0.69 -12.48 -15.41
N GLY A 251 -1.22 -11.98 -16.54
CA GLY A 251 -0.66 -12.27 -17.87
C GLY A 251 0.80 -11.86 -17.97
N ARG A 252 1.13 -10.66 -17.47
CA ARG A 252 2.53 -10.20 -17.41
C ARG A 252 3.39 -11.10 -16.53
N ALA A 253 2.92 -11.48 -15.35
CA ALA A 253 3.67 -12.35 -14.44
C ALA A 253 3.98 -13.71 -15.08
N ILE A 254 3.00 -14.35 -15.73
CA ILE A 254 3.17 -15.65 -16.41
C ILE A 254 4.14 -15.55 -17.58
N ILE A 255 3.98 -14.54 -18.44
CA ILE A 255 4.86 -14.39 -19.62
C ILE A 255 6.31 -14.16 -19.18
N LYS A 256 6.51 -13.33 -18.16
CA LYS A 256 7.85 -13.03 -17.65
C LYS A 256 8.52 -14.25 -16.97
N LEU A 257 7.73 -15.14 -16.36
CA LEU A 257 8.24 -16.43 -15.84
C LEU A 257 8.68 -17.37 -16.95
N LYS A 258 8.03 -17.35 -18.12
CA LYS A 258 8.40 -18.18 -19.27
C LYS A 258 9.62 -17.67 -20.05
N LEU A 259 9.95 -16.38 -19.91
CA LEU A 259 11.07 -15.74 -20.58
C LEU A 259 12.37 -15.74 -19.74
N ARG A 260 12.31 -16.18 -18.49
CA ARG A 260 13.47 -16.43 -17.60
C ARG A 260 13.94 -17.87 -17.71
#